data_2ca5c2f58a8ddaa28f9711284cfb95e8
#
_entry.id   2ca5c2f58a8ddaa28f9711284cfb95e8
#
_cell.length_a   1.000
_cell.length_b   1.000
_cell.length_c   1.000
_cell.angle_alpha   90.00
_cell.angle_beta   90.00
_cell.angle_gamma   90.00
#
_symmetry.space_group_name_H-M   'P 1'
#
loop_
_entity.id
_entity.type
_entity.pdbx_description
1 polymer ?
#
loop_
_entity_poly.entity_id
_entity_poly.type
_entity_poly.pdbx_seq_one_letter_code
_entity_poly.pdbx_strand_id
1 'polypeptide(L)'
;RAGVSIGGTSPLPLPVEIRSIDAYNPTLALMLEGNAIKWLGKTKKWGVITGVRLETKNMITKATVKNYGMEIIGNDGNRLKGNWTGGVKTKVRNAYITVPVLGAYKINSRLRAKAGIYVSYLMDEEFSGHVYEGYLREGDSTGEKVNFSDGAIATYDFSDDLRKFAWGVQAGVDWRAFKHLSVFADLTWGLNDIFKKDFNTITFAMYPIYLNVGFGYAF
;
A
#
# COMPACT_ATOMS: atom_id res chain seq x y z
N ARG A 1 -0.86 -9.43 18.75
CA ARG A 1 -1.73 -9.62 17.58
C ARG A 1 -0.88 -10.07 16.42
N ALA A 2 -1.35 -11.03 15.65
CA ALA A 2 -0.72 -11.50 14.43
C ALA A 2 -1.79 -11.68 13.36
N GLY A 3 -1.45 -11.38 12.11
CA GLY A 3 -2.42 -11.45 11.03
C GLY A 3 -1.81 -11.23 9.65
N VAL A 4 -2.69 -11.03 8.69
CA VAL A 4 -2.36 -10.77 7.30
C VAL A 4 -2.95 -9.44 6.85
N SER A 5 -2.29 -8.80 5.93
CA SER A 5 -2.72 -7.56 5.29
C SER A 5 -3.16 -7.85 3.85
N ILE A 6 -4.38 -7.43 3.49
CA ILE A 6 -4.96 -7.62 2.16
C ILE A 6 -5.33 -6.24 1.64
N GLY A 7 -4.81 -5.84 0.50
CA GLY A 7 -5.08 -4.52 -0.06
C GLY A 7 -4.03 -4.12 -1.06
N GLY A 8 -3.96 -2.85 -1.37
CA GLY A 8 -3.03 -2.34 -2.37
C GLY A 8 -2.71 -0.88 -2.20
N THR A 9 -1.78 -0.44 -3.01
CA THR A 9 -1.45 0.96 -3.19
C THR A 9 -2.06 1.41 -4.50
N SER A 10 -2.98 2.37 -4.42
CA SER A 10 -3.79 2.80 -5.57
C SER A 10 -3.84 4.32 -5.66
N PRO A 11 -3.86 4.86 -6.88
CA PRO A 11 -4.22 6.25 -7.07
C PRO A 11 -5.71 6.47 -6.75
N LEU A 12 -6.03 7.60 -6.16
CA LEU A 12 -7.40 8.03 -5.86
C LEU A 12 -7.57 9.54 -6.19
N PRO A 13 -8.47 9.86 -7.13
CA PRO A 13 -9.24 8.97 -7.99
C PRO A 13 -8.37 8.22 -9.00
N LEU A 14 -8.92 7.18 -9.63
CA LEU A 14 -8.20 6.45 -10.69
C LEU A 14 -7.94 7.40 -11.87
N PRO A 15 -6.68 7.59 -12.27
CA PRO A 15 -6.34 8.54 -13.33
C PRO A 15 -6.75 7.99 -14.72
N VAL A 16 -6.97 8.90 -15.64
CA VAL A 16 -7.42 8.56 -17.02
C VAL A 16 -6.40 7.75 -17.82
N GLU A 17 -5.15 7.79 -17.42
CA GLU A 17 -4.04 7.03 -17.99
C GLU A 17 -4.19 5.52 -17.76
N ILE A 18 -4.82 5.11 -16.66
CA ILE A 18 -5.12 3.70 -16.36
C ILE A 18 -6.46 3.35 -17.02
N ARG A 19 -6.40 2.50 -18.05
CA ARG A 19 -7.57 2.12 -18.82
C ARG A 19 -8.31 0.93 -18.23
N SER A 20 -7.56 -0.05 -17.73
CA SER A 20 -8.10 -1.23 -17.04
C SER A 20 -7.10 -1.76 -16.03
N ILE A 21 -7.62 -2.39 -14.99
CA ILE A 21 -6.85 -3.25 -14.10
C ILE A 21 -7.16 -4.68 -14.53
N ASP A 22 -6.20 -5.33 -15.17
CA ASP A 22 -6.40 -6.63 -15.83
C ASP A 22 -6.22 -7.78 -14.84
N ALA A 23 -5.36 -7.60 -13.83
CA ALA A 23 -5.19 -8.54 -12.73
C ALA A 23 -4.72 -7.86 -11.46
N TYR A 24 -5.18 -8.38 -10.33
CA TYR A 24 -4.73 -8.00 -8.99
C TYR A 24 -4.48 -9.25 -8.15
N ASN A 25 -3.32 -9.30 -7.52
CA ASN A 25 -2.93 -10.37 -6.61
C ASN A 25 -2.41 -9.76 -5.30
N PRO A 26 -3.18 -9.87 -4.20
CA PRO A 26 -2.72 -9.48 -2.87
C PRO A 26 -1.75 -10.56 -2.37
N THR A 27 -0.50 -10.47 -2.73
CA THR A 27 0.52 -11.43 -2.27
C THR A 27 0.60 -11.47 -0.75
N LEU A 28 1.11 -12.56 -0.20
CA LEU A 28 1.18 -12.75 1.24
C LEU A 28 1.87 -11.58 1.92
N ALA A 29 1.14 -10.89 2.78
CA ALA A 29 1.61 -9.78 3.59
C ALA A 29 1.27 -10.06 5.05
N LEU A 30 2.28 -10.04 5.91
CA LEU A 30 2.18 -10.42 7.32
C LEU A 30 2.21 -9.19 8.21
N MET A 31 1.56 -9.28 9.37
CA MET A 31 1.66 -8.29 10.42
C MET A 31 1.81 -8.93 11.80
N LEU A 32 2.61 -8.29 12.64
CA LEU A 32 2.76 -8.57 14.05
C LEU A 32 2.64 -7.26 14.84
N GLU A 33 1.79 -7.21 15.86
CA GLU A 33 1.55 -6.00 16.65
C GLU A 33 1.54 -6.30 18.14
N GLY A 34 2.35 -5.56 18.90
CA GLY A 34 2.26 -5.43 20.35
C GLY A 34 1.55 -4.13 20.68
N ASN A 35 0.44 -4.18 21.41
CA ASN A 35 -0.27 -2.98 21.84
C ASN A 35 -0.69 -3.02 23.31
N ALA A 36 -0.90 -1.83 23.86
CA ALA A 36 -1.45 -1.62 25.19
C ALA A 36 -2.71 -0.76 25.09
N ILE A 37 -3.66 -1.01 25.99
CA ILE A 37 -4.88 -0.22 26.08
C ILE A 37 -5.00 0.36 27.49
N LYS A 38 -5.27 1.66 27.58
CA LYS A 38 -5.63 2.34 28.83
C LYS A 38 -7.10 2.72 28.78
N TRP A 39 -7.89 2.12 29.67
CA TRP A 39 -9.32 2.44 29.80
C TRP A 39 -9.51 3.70 30.63
N LEU A 40 -10.43 4.55 30.17
CA LEU A 40 -10.72 5.86 30.75
C LEU A 40 -12.07 5.85 31.50
N GLY A 41 -12.15 6.71 32.53
CA GLY A 41 -13.36 6.95 33.31
C GLY A 41 -13.83 5.75 34.15
N LYS A 42 -14.86 5.98 34.96
CA LYS A 42 -15.41 4.98 35.87
C LYS A 42 -16.11 3.83 35.15
N THR A 43 -16.75 4.11 34.01
CA THR A 43 -17.47 3.12 33.19
C THR A 43 -16.57 2.22 32.38
N LYS A 44 -15.31 2.61 32.17
CA LYS A 44 -14.32 1.90 31.36
C LYS A 44 -14.84 1.50 29.96
N LYS A 45 -15.75 2.33 29.40
CA LYS A 45 -16.27 2.12 28.03
C LYS A 45 -15.34 2.66 26.96
N TRP A 46 -14.64 3.78 27.26
CA TRP A 46 -13.68 4.43 26.38
C TRP A 46 -12.26 4.09 26.79
N GLY A 47 -11.39 4.00 25.81
CA GLY A 47 -9.97 3.76 26.05
C GLY A 47 -9.10 4.33 24.93
N VAL A 48 -7.80 4.35 25.16
CA VAL A 48 -6.78 4.69 24.16
C VAL A 48 -5.88 3.48 23.98
N ILE A 49 -5.63 3.14 22.72
CA ILE A 49 -4.73 2.06 22.30
C ILE A 49 -3.51 2.70 21.64
N THR A 50 -2.33 2.22 21.99
CA THR A 50 -1.10 2.48 21.26
C THR A 50 -0.21 1.26 21.29
N GLY A 51 0.77 1.19 20.40
CA GLY A 51 1.67 0.05 20.32
C GLY A 51 2.66 0.18 19.18
N VAL A 52 3.27 -0.93 18.83
CA VAL A 52 4.18 -1.05 17.69
C VAL A 52 3.73 -2.21 16.83
N ARG A 53 3.66 -1.99 15.53
CA ARG A 53 3.32 -2.97 14.50
C ARG A 53 4.45 -3.07 13.49
N LEU A 54 4.86 -4.29 13.22
CA LEU A 54 5.67 -4.66 12.07
C LEU A 54 4.72 -5.21 11.02
N GLU A 55 4.71 -4.66 9.83
CA GLU A 55 3.79 -5.08 8.78
C GLU A 55 4.45 -5.01 7.41
N THR A 56 4.06 -5.93 6.52
CA THR A 56 4.37 -5.83 5.11
C THR A 56 3.11 -5.45 4.33
N LYS A 57 3.28 -4.69 3.25
CA LYS A 57 2.22 -4.24 2.35
C LYS A 57 2.63 -4.61 0.94
N ASN A 58 2.03 -5.69 0.44
CA ASN A 58 2.45 -6.32 -0.79
C ASN A 58 1.30 -6.38 -1.78
N MET A 59 1.60 -6.20 -3.06
CA MET A 59 0.67 -6.45 -4.15
C MET A 59 1.41 -6.69 -5.46
N ILE A 60 0.78 -7.41 -6.37
CA ILE A 60 1.13 -7.47 -7.80
C ILE A 60 -0.10 -7.08 -8.60
N THR A 61 0.06 -6.13 -9.52
CA THR A 61 -1.02 -5.71 -10.43
C THR A 61 -0.57 -5.82 -11.86
N LYS A 62 -1.52 -6.10 -12.74
CA LYS A 62 -1.38 -5.91 -14.19
C LYS A 62 -2.44 -4.90 -14.62
N ALA A 63 -2.05 -3.95 -15.42
CA ALA A 63 -2.93 -2.92 -15.93
C ALA A 63 -2.59 -2.59 -17.38
N THR A 64 -3.60 -2.17 -18.12
CA THR A 64 -3.43 -1.55 -19.43
C THR A 64 -3.49 -0.05 -19.27
N VAL A 65 -2.46 0.65 -19.72
CA VAL A 65 -2.33 2.10 -19.58
C VAL A 65 -2.18 2.78 -20.94
N LYS A 66 -2.49 4.07 -20.98
CA LYS A 66 -2.31 4.91 -22.15
C LYS A 66 -1.74 6.26 -21.74
N ASN A 67 -0.66 6.66 -22.42
CA ASN A 67 0.02 7.94 -22.16
C ASN A 67 0.50 8.11 -20.71
N TYR A 68 0.98 7.02 -20.13
CA TYR A 68 1.40 6.92 -18.74
C TYR A 68 2.87 7.33 -18.62
N GLY A 69 3.17 8.37 -17.83
CA GLY A 69 4.53 8.83 -17.59
C GLY A 69 5.39 7.74 -16.94
N MET A 70 6.48 7.35 -17.58
CA MET A 70 7.39 6.29 -17.11
C MET A 70 8.85 6.59 -17.44
N GLU A 71 9.72 6.01 -16.65
CA GLU A 71 11.11 5.79 -16.98
C GLU A 71 11.35 4.28 -17.01
N ILE A 72 11.78 3.75 -18.14
CA ILE A 72 12.03 2.32 -18.35
C ILE A 72 13.50 2.08 -18.68
N ILE A 73 13.95 0.88 -18.36
CA ILE A 73 15.30 0.40 -18.68
C ILE A 73 15.15 -0.71 -19.73
N GLY A 74 15.66 -0.44 -20.91
CA GLY A 74 15.67 -1.41 -22.00
C GLY A 74 16.64 -2.56 -21.75
N ASN A 75 16.54 -3.61 -22.57
CA ASN A 75 17.44 -4.77 -22.48
C ASN A 75 18.93 -4.43 -22.73
N ASP A 76 19.21 -3.30 -23.37
CA ASP A 76 20.53 -2.75 -23.61
C ASP A 76 21.08 -1.89 -22.45
N GLY A 77 20.30 -1.77 -21.37
CA GLY A 77 20.61 -0.96 -20.18
C GLY A 77 20.35 0.54 -20.36
N ASN A 78 19.88 0.98 -21.53
CA ASN A 78 19.53 2.38 -21.76
C ASN A 78 18.26 2.76 -20.99
N ARG A 79 18.27 3.95 -20.38
CA ARG A 79 17.10 4.53 -19.72
C ARG A 79 16.34 5.41 -20.70
N LEU A 80 15.07 5.13 -20.85
CA LEU A 80 14.15 5.89 -21.71
C LEU A 80 13.05 6.48 -20.83
N LYS A 81 12.95 7.79 -20.81
CA LYS A 81 11.87 8.52 -20.12
C LYS A 81 10.87 9.02 -21.15
N GLY A 82 9.59 8.80 -20.88
CA GLY A 82 8.52 9.22 -21.79
C GLY A 82 7.15 8.73 -21.36
N ASN A 83 6.27 8.61 -22.33
CA ASN A 83 4.88 8.21 -22.13
C ASN A 83 4.63 6.82 -22.69
N TRP A 84 4.31 5.88 -21.79
CA TRP A 84 4.01 4.50 -22.14
C TRP A 84 2.54 4.30 -22.51
N THR A 85 2.31 3.48 -23.51
CA THR A 85 0.98 2.95 -23.86
C THR A 85 1.10 1.45 -24.12
N GLY A 86 0.41 0.64 -23.29
CA GLY A 86 0.49 -0.82 -23.33
C GLY A 86 0.27 -1.45 -21.97
N GLY A 87 0.73 -2.69 -21.83
CA GLY A 87 0.65 -3.45 -20.58
C GLY A 87 1.72 -3.03 -19.57
N VAL A 88 1.34 -2.98 -18.30
CA VAL A 88 2.23 -2.70 -17.17
C VAL A 88 1.99 -3.74 -16.09
N LYS A 89 3.05 -4.36 -15.59
CA LYS A 89 2.99 -5.20 -14.40
C LYS A 89 3.81 -4.52 -13.30
N THR A 90 3.15 -4.24 -12.18
CA THR A 90 3.75 -3.58 -11.01
C THR A 90 3.81 -4.56 -9.85
N LYS A 91 4.93 -4.59 -9.16
CA LYS A 91 5.15 -5.30 -7.91
C LYS A 91 5.48 -4.29 -6.83
N VAL A 92 4.74 -4.34 -5.75
CA VAL A 92 4.98 -3.56 -4.53
C VAL A 92 5.24 -4.53 -3.38
N ARG A 93 6.32 -4.32 -2.65
CA ARG A 93 6.66 -5.06 -1.45
C ARG A 93 7.36 -4.13 -0.46
N ASN A 94 6.61 -3.63 0.49
CA ASN A 94 7.08 -2.64 1.45
C ASN A 94 6.96 -3.18 2.87
N ALA A 95 8.02 -3.04 3.67
CA ALA A 95 8.01 -3.38 5.08
C ALA A 95 8.02 -2.11 5.94
N TYR A 96 7.12 -2.06 6.92
CA TYR A 96 6.93 -0.89 7.78
C TYR A 96 7.04 -1.24 9.26
N ILE A 97 7.58 -0.30 10.03
CA ILE A 97 7.29 -0.17 11.45
C ILE A 97 6.24 0.92 11.64
N THR A 98 5.14 0.59 12.32
CA THR A 98 3.96 1.45 12.45
C THR A 98 3.60 1.64 13.92
N VAL A 99 3.28 2.87 14.29
CA VAL A 99 2.78 3.24 15.62
C VAL A 99 1.34 3.74 15.48
N PRO A 100 0.33 2.94 15.88
CA PRO A 100 -1.06 3.38 15.93
C PRO A 100 -1.35 4.15 17.22
N VAL A 101 -2.24 5.15 17.13
CA VAL A 101 -2.86 5.85 18.27
C VAL A 101 -4.36 5.89 18.02
N LEU A 102 -5.10 5.02 18.74
CA LEU A 102 -6.51 4.78 18.45
C LEU A 102 -7.36 5.03 19.70
N GLY A 103 -8.50 5.67 19.50
CA GLY A 103 -9.61 5.63 20.43
C GLY A 103 -10.30 4.27 20.36
N ALA A 104 -10.65 3.71 21.50
CA ALA A 104 -11.36 2.43 21.61
C ALA A 104 -12.68 2.61 22.36
N TYR A 105 -13.72 1.96 21.86
CA TYR A 105 -15.05 1.94 22.48
C TYR A 105 -15.56 0.51 22.68
N LYS A 106 -15.90 0.14 23.91
CA LYS A 106 -16.54 -1.13 24.22
C LYS A 106 -18.02 -1.04 23.83
N ILE A 107 -18.41 -1.71 22.74
CA ILE A 107 -19.81 -1.85 22.34
C ILE A 107 -20.53 -2.78 23.32
N ASN A 108 -19.91 -3.91 23.61
CA ASN A 108 -20.37 -4.87 24.63
C ASN A 108 -19.18 -5.63 25.25
N SER A 109 -19.47 -6.69 26.02
CA SER A 109 -18.41 -7.47 26.70
C SER A 109 -17.46 -8.20 25.74
N ARG A 110 -17.86 -8.42 24.47
CA ARG A 110 -17.08 -9.17 23.48
C ARG A 110 -16.60 -8.32 22.29
N LEU A 111 -17.30 -7.22 21.99
CA LEU A 111 -17.05 -6.41 20.79
C LEU A 111 -16.52 -5.03 21.18
N ARG A 112 -15.44 -4.63 20.54
CA ARG A 112 -14.78 -3.33 20.67
C ARG A 112 -14.56 -2.72 19.30
N ALA A 113 -15.02 -1.50 19.11
CA ALA A 113 -14.65 -0.67 17.98
C ALA A 113 -13.41 0.17 18.32
N LYS A 114 -12.64 0.52 17.33
CA LYS A 114 -11.47 1.39 17.45
C LYS A 114 -11.29 2.21 16.19
N ALA A 115 -10.83 3.46 16.36
CA ALA A 115 -10.52 4.34 15.26
C ALA A 115 -9.47 5.38 15.71
N GLY A 116 -8.66 5.85 14.77
CA GLY A 116 -7.66 6.87 15.04
C GLY A 116 -6.66 7.01 13.91
N ILE A 117 -5.46 7.41 14.26
CA ILE A 117 -4.37 7.68 13.32
C ILE A 117 -3.24 6.67 13.50
N TYR A 118 -2.40 6.58 12.49
CA TYR A 118 -1.12 5.87 12.59
C TYR A 118 -0.01 6.62 11.88
N VAL A 119 1.21 6.40 12.30
CA VAL A 119 2.44 6.83 11.64
C VAL A 119 3.29 5.61 11.36
N SER A 120 3.87 5.53 10.17
CA SER A 120 4.70 4.43 9.73
C SER A 120 6.04 4.91 9.20
N TYR A 121 7.07 4.14 9.44
CA TYR A 121 8.38 4.29 8.84
C TYR A 121 8.68 3.11 7.93
N LEU A 122 9.05 3.39 6.68
CA LEU A 122 9.41 2.41 5.66
C LEU A 122 10.83 1.90 5.92
N MET A 123 10.96 0.61 6.20
CA MET A 123 12.23 -0.07 6.51
C MET A 123 12.84 -0.72 5.29
N ASP A 124 12.00 -1.33 4.47
CA ASP A 124 12.40 -2.02 3.24
C ASP A 124 11.39 -1.71 2.14
N GLU A 125 11.87 -1.34 0.97
CA GLU A 125 11.07 -0.84 -0.14
C GLU A 125 11.28 -1.61 -1.43
N GLU A 126 10.19 -1.92 -2.13
CA GLU A 126 10.20 -2.39 -3.51
C GLU A 126 8.96 -1.84 -4.23
N PHE A 127 9.23 -1.04 -5.27
CA PHE A 127 8.23 -0.60 -6.25
C PHE A 127 8.84 -0.77 -7.64
N SER A 128 8.67 -1.96 -8.19
CA SER A 128 9.32 -2.35 -9.43
C SER A 128 8.33 -3.02 -10.39
N GLY A 129 8.74 -3.24 -11.62
CA GLY A 129 7.93 -3.94 -12.57
C GLY A 129 8.51 -3.98 -13.97
N HIS A 130 7.64 -4.30 -14.90
CA HIS A 130 7.98 -4.29 -16.32
C HIS A 130 6.79 -3.89 -17.18
N VAL A 131 7.10 -3.36 -18.34
CA VAL A 131 6.15 -3.03 -19.40
C VAL A 131 6.25 -4.06 -20.52
N TYR A 132 5.14 -4.31 -21.20
CA TYR A 132 5.03 -5.31 -22.26
C TYR A 132 3.91 -4.94 -23.26
N GLU A 133 4.04 -5.42 -24.50
CA GLU A 133 3.02 -5.27 -25.53
C GLU A 133 2.53 -3.82 -25.72
N GLY A 134 3.44 -2.94 -26.13
CA GLY A 134 3.13 -1.55 -26.28
C GLY A 134 4.23 -0.73 -26.90
N TYR A 135 4.20 0.58 -26.65
CA TYR A 135 5.22 1.51 -27.11
C TYR A 135 5.44 2.63 -26.10
N LEU A 136 6.67 3.12 -26.06
CA LEU A 136 7.04 4.35 -25.39
C LEU A 136 7.13 5.49 -26.41
N ARG A 137 6.58 6.66 -26.07
CA ARG A 137 6.94 7.91 -26.74
C ARG A 137 7.99 8.63 -25.93
N GLU A 138 9.15 8.86 -26.52
CA GLU A 138 10.28 9.47 -25.83
C GLU A 138 10.00 10.96 -25.54
N GLY A 139 10.32 11.39 -24.32
CA GLY A 139 10.09 12.75 -23.85
C GLY A 139 8.63 13.04 -23.52
N ASP A 140 7.81 13.29 -24.54
CA ASP A 140 6.40 13.65 -24.38
C ASP A 140 5.45 12.78 -25.24
N SER A 141 4.15 13.10 -25.21
CA SER A 141 3.11 12.34 -25.90
C SER A 141 3.19 12.39 -27.44
N THR A 142 4.03 13.27 -28.00
CA THR A 142 4.24 13.45 -29.44
C THR A 142 5.61 12.95 -29.91
N GLY A 143 6.48 12.54 -28.96
CA GLY A 143 7.83 12.08 -29.22
C GLY A 143 7.93 10.81 -30.09
N GLU A 144 9.14 10.44 -30.46
CA GLU A 144 9.44 9.25 -31.25
C GLU A 144 8.93 7.99 -30.58
N LYS A 145 8.38 7.07 -31.35
CA LYS A 145 7.87 5.79 -30.89
C LYS A 145 8.94 4.73 -30.82
N VAL A 146 9.20 4.21 -29.64
CA VAL A 146 9.96 2.98 -29.41
C VAL A 146 8.98 1.85 -29.16
N ASN A 147 8.87 0.89 -30.08
CA ASN A 147 7.91 -0.21 -29.98
C ASN A 147 8.50 -1.39 -29.20
N PHE A 148 7.63 -2.03 -28.39
CA PHE A 148 7.92 -3.24 -27.64
C PHE A 148 6.91 -4.30 -28.05
N SER A 149 7.28 -5.12 -29.05
CA SER A 149 6.50 -6.24 -29.59
C SER A 149 7.29 -7.54 -29.42
N ASP A 150 6.63 -8.67 -29.75
CA ASP A 150 7.25 -9.99 -29.83
C ASP A 150 7.97 -10.46 -28.54
N GLY A 151 7.36 -10.16 -27.37
CA GLY A 151 7.89 -10.54 -26.08
C GLY A 151 9.00 -9.63 -25.53
N ALA A 152 9.28 -8.51 -26.22
CA ALA A 152 10.18 -7.49 -25.66
C ALA A 152 9.58 -6.88 -24.41
N ILE A 153 10.35 -6.82 -23.35
CA ILE A 153 9.99 -6.21 -22.06
C ILE A 153 11.05 -5.17 -21.70
N ALA A 154 10.62 -4.11 -21.04
CA ALA A 154 11.53 -3.21 -20.34
C ALA A 154 11.13 -3.12 -18.88
N THR A 155 12.11 -2.99 -18.02
CA THR A 155 11.91 -2.95 -16.57
C THR A 155 11.88 -1.52 -16.08
N TYR A 156 11.29 -1.32 -14.90
CA TYR A 156 11.37 -0.06 -14.15
C TYR A 156 11.51 -0.36 -12.66
N ASP A 157 12.15 0.56 -11.96
CA ASP A 157 12.34 0.49 -10.51
C ASP A 157 12.28 1.89 -9.93
N PHE A 158 11.31 2.13 -9.05
CA PHE A 158 11.08 3.39 -8.33
C PHE A 158 11.16 3.18 -6.82
N SER A 159 11.85 2.12 -6.38
CA SER A 159 12.00 1.80 -4.95
C SER A 159 12.65 2.93 -4.19
N ASP A 160 13.74 3.50 -4.72
CA ASP A 160 14.48 4.60 -4.11
C ASP A 160 13.67 5.91 -4.02
N ASP A 161 12.59 6.03 -4.82
CA ASP A 161 11.73 7.21 -4.84
C ASP A 161 10.59 7.14 -3.83
N LEU A 162 10.48 6.05 -3.07
CA LEU A 162 9.46 5.90 -2.03
C LEU A 162 9.77 6.77 -0.82
N ARG A 163 8.71 7.32 -0.23
CA ARG A 163 8.77 8.13 0.98
C ARG A 163 8.96 7.27 2.21
N LYS A 164 9.94 7.61 3.04
CA LYS A 164 10.22 6.87 4.29
C LYS A 164 9.14 7.02 5.36
N PHE A 165 8.49 8.19 5.45
CA PHE A 165 7.43 8.44 6.42
C PHE A 165 6.04 8.44 5.76
N ALA A 166 5.15 7.64 6.32
CA ALA A 166 3.75 7.57 5.94
C ALA A 166 2.86 7.78 7.17
N TRP A 167 1.70 8.34 6.99
CA TRP A 167 0.67 8.48 8.01
C TRP A 167 -0.71 8.30 7.41
N GLY A 168 -1.67 8.00 8.27
CA GLY A 168 -3.02 7.76 7.80
C GLY A 168 -3.99 7.54 8.94
N VAL A 169 -5.17 7.08 8.57
CA VAL A 169 -6.26 6.72 9.47
C VAL A 169 -6.45 5.22 9.54
N GLN A 170 -6.90 4.76 10.68
CA GLN A 170 -7.23 3.36 10.93
C GLN A 170 -8.58 3.27 11.63
N ALA A 171 -9.44 2.36 11.17
CA ALA A 171 -10.66 2.00 11.84
C ALA A 171 -10.82 0.48 11.87
N GLY A 172 -11.38 -0.07 12.93
CA GLY A 172 -11.54 -1.50 13.00
C GLY A 172 -12.31 -1.98 14.20
N VAL A 173 -12.42 -3.29 14.29
CA VAL A 173 -13.14 -4.00 15.34
C VAL A 173 -12.30 -5.15 15.90
N ASP A 174 -12.46 -5.41 17.18
CA ASP A 174 -11.96 -6.61 17.84
C ASP A 174 -13.13 -7.37 18.43
N TRP A 175 -13.23 -8.64 18.12
CA TRP A 175 -14.20 -9.55 18.69
C TRP A 175 -13.49 -10.56 19.60
N ARG A 176 -13.80 -10.55 20.90
CA ARG A 176 -13.29 -11.50 21.85
C ARG A 176 -14.02 -12.83 21.71
N ALA A 177 -13.36 -13.79 21.06
CA ALA A 177 -13.89 -15.13 20.88
C ALA A 177 -13.84 -15.94 22.19
N PHE A 178 -12.69 -15.87 22.91
CA PHE A 178 -12.47 -16.56 24.19
C PHE A 178 -11.86 -15.58 25.21
N LYS A 179 -11.59 -16.08 26.45
CA LYS A 179 -11.09 -15.26 27.55
C LYS A 179 -9.86 -14.42 27.17
N HIS A 180 -8.93 -15.02 26.45
CA HIS A 180 -7.66 -14.38 26.05
C HIS A 180 -7.49 -14.22 24.53
N LEU A 181 -8.36 -14.85 23.74
CA LEU A 181 -8.26 -14.84 22.28
C LEU A 181 -9.30 -13.90 21.65
N SER A 182 -8.85 -13.04 20.76
CA SER A 182 -9.67 -12.16 19.96
C SER A 182 -9.37 -12.33 18.48
N VAL A 183 -10.37 -12.06 17.65
CA VAL A 183 -10.25 -11.86 16.20
C VAL A 183 -10.35 -10.37 15.94
N PHE A 184 -9.58 -9.86 15.00
CA PHE A 184 -9.65 -8.44 14.63
C PHE A 184 -9.74 -8.25 13.12
N ALA A 185 -10.33 -7.13 12.75
CA ALA A 185 -10.32 -6.59 11.41
C ALA A 185 -10.11 -5.08 11.48
N ASP A 186 -9.06 -4.59 10.83
CA ASP A 186 -8.64 -3.19 10.82
C ASP A 186 -8.43 -2.71 9.38
N LEU A 187 -9.17 -1.69 8.97
CA LEU A 187 -8.93 -0.98 7.73
C LEU A 187 -7.93 0.16 7.99
N THR A 188 -6.86 0.22 7.23
CA THR A 188 -5.87 1.29 7.22
C THR A 188 -5.90 2.02 5.89
N TRP A 189 -5.90 3.35 5.93
CA TRP A 189 -5.85 4.21 4.75
C TRP A 189 -4.75 5.26 4.93
N GLY A 190 -3.70 5.17 4.11
CA GLY A 190 -2.64 6.19 4.05
C GLY A 190 -3.15 7.46 3.39
N LEU A 191 -2.84 8.60 3.99
CA LEU A 191 -3.32 9.92 3.57
C LEU A 191 -2.24 10.76 2.88
N ASN A 192 -1.02 10.28 2.80
CA ASN A 192 0.03 10.90 2.01
C ASN A 192 0.45 9.99 0.86
N ASP A 193 0.95 10.62 -0.20
CA ASP A 193 1.53 9.93 -1.34
C ASP A 193 2.71 9.05 -0.90
N ILE A 194 2.81 7.86 -1.50
CA ILE A 194 3.94 6.94 -1.24
C ILE A 194 5.25 7.44 -1.84
N PHE A 195 5.21 8.30 -2.87
CA PHE A 195 6.40 8.84 -3.51
C PHE A 195 6.91 10.12 -2.85
N LYS A 196 8.20 10.39 -3.01
CA LYS A 196 8.83 11.65 -2.62
C LYS A 196 8.26 12.81 -3.43
N LYS A 197 8.33 14.04 -2.89
CA LYS A 197 7.77 15.23 -3.54
C LYS A 197 8.50 15.65 -4.82
N ASP A 198 9.75 15.29 -4.94
CA ASP A 198 10.63 15.56 -6.07
C ASP A 198 10.55 14.49 -7.18
N PHE A 199 9.83 13.39 -6.92
CA PHE A 199 9.56 12.38 -7.92
C PHE A 199 8.43 12.82 -8.86
N ASN A 200 8.77 13.01 -10.15
CA ASN A 200 7.86 13.56 -11.17
C ASN A 200 7.57 12.60 -12.32
N THR A 201 8.03 11.36 -12.23
CA THR A 201 7.84 10.36 -13.31
C THR A 201 6.39 9.89 -13.35
N ILE A 202 5.80 9.58 -12.18
CA ILE A 202 4.37 9.30 -12.04
C ILE A 202 3.68 10.59 -11.61
N THR A 203 2.67 11.02 -12.37
CA THR A 203 2.04 12.35 -12.24
C THR A 203 0.87 12.39 -11.24
N PHE A 204 0.52 11.28 -10.62
CA PHE A 204 -0.58 11.17 -9.66
C PHE A 204 -0.13 10.52 -8.36
N ALA A 205 -0.77 10.93 -7.26
CA ALA A 205 -0.49 10.39 -5.93
C ALA A 205 -1.07 8.98 -5.76
N MET A 206 -0.34 8.13 -5.04
CA MET A 206 -0.76 6.76 -4.72
C MET A 206 -0.87 6.58 -3.20
N TYR A 207 -1.95 5.93 -2.78
CA TYR A 207 -2.30 5.76 -1.36
C TYR A 207 -2.40 4.27 -0.99
N PRO A 208 -1.76 3.84 0.12
CA PRO A 208 -1.89 2.46 0.60
C PRO A 208 -3.23 2.29 1.34
N ILE A 209 -4.04 1.32 0.91
CA ILE A 209 -5.30 0.95 1.53
C ILE A 209 -5.28 -0.55 1.78
N TYR A 210 -5.30 -0.94 3.06
CA TYR A 210 -5.16 -2.34 3.47
C TYR A 210 -6.15 -2.70 4.56
N LEU A 211 -6.74 -3.88 4.43
CA LEU A 211 -7.49 -4.57 5.47
C LEU A 211 -6.55 -5.55 6.19
N ASN A 212 -6.37 -5.36 7.48
CA ASN A 212 -5.59 -6.24 8.34
C ASN A 212 -6.55 -7.14 9.12
N VAL A 213 -6.42 -8.45 8.98
CA VAL A 213 -7.23 -9.43 9.68
C VAL A 213 -6.35 -10.45 10.40
N GLY A 214 -6.79 -10.90 11.56
CA GLY A 214 -5.99 -11.87 12.31
C GLY A 214 -6.49 -12.11 13.72
N PHE A 215 -5.58 -12.62 14.56
CA PHE A 215 -5.84 -13.01 15.92
C PHE A 215 -5.02 -12.18 16.90
N GLY A 216 -5.59 -11.95 18.07
CA GLY A 216 -4.92 -11.28 19.17
C GLY A 216 -5.01 -12.10 20.45
N TYR A 217 -3.93 -12.09 21.21
CA TYR A 217 -3.91 -12.63 22.57
C TYR A 217 -3.83 -11.49 23.58
N ALA A 218 -4.66 -11.51 24.61
CA ALA A 218 -4.67 -10.54 25.70
C ALA A 218 -4.25 -11.22 27.02
N PHE A 219 -3.28 -10.64 27.69
CA PHE A 219 -2.78 -11.05 29.01
C PHE A 219 -3.70 -10.58 30.14
#